data_a20373b30d5d3c1ee4b7bd82a011f8c0
#
_entry.id   a20373b30d5d3c1ee4b7bd82a011f8c0
#
_cell.length_a   1.000
_cell.length_b   1.000
_cell.length_c   1.000
_cell.angle_alpha   90.00
_cell.angle_beta   90.00
_cell.angle_gamma   90.00
#
_symmetry.space_group_name_H-M   'P 1'
#
loop_
_entity.id
_entity.type
_entity.pdbx_description
1 polymer ?
#
loop_
_entity_poly.entity_id
_entity_poly.type
_entity_poly.pdbx_seq_one_letter_code
_entity_poly.pdbx_strand_id
1 'polypeptide(L)'
;MKNKHAIHIKGKGMKTYVFRVVIEPDEDRYYAEVPALPDCHSWGSTYEEALKNIKEAAELCLETMTEDGEPIPEEDSQTLRKAPITLGLVV
;
A
#
# COMPACT_ATOMS: atom_id res chain seq x y z
N MET A 1 25.71 -7.94 -1.73
CA MET A 1 25.74 -7.76 -2.31
C MET A 1 25.76 -7.54 -2.74
N LYS A 2 25.43 -7.57 -2.42
CA LYS A 2 25.32 -7.43 -3.04
C LYS A 2 24.97 -6.97 -3.46
N ASN A 3 24.63 -7.07 -3.33
CA ASN A 3 24.20 -6.70 -3.95
C ASN A 3 23.80 -6.37 -4.01
N LYS A 4 23.60 -6.26 -3.71
CA LYS A 4 23.17 -5.97 -4.08
C LYS A 4 22.85 -5.56 -4.42
N HIS A 5 22.58 -5.71 -4.30
CA HIS A 5 22.21 -5.32 -4.99
C HIS A 5 21.72 -4.96 -5.34
N ALA A 6 21.70 -4.94 -5.14
CA ALA A 6 21.11 -4.59 -5.72
C ALA A 6 20.78 -4.32 -6.06
N ILE A 7 20.75 -4.35 -6.01
CA ILE A 7 20.28 -4.15 -6.51
C ILE A 7 19.94 -4.02 -6.92
N HIS A 8 19.68 -4.23 -6.82
CA HIS A 8 19.08 -4.20 -7.39
C HIS A 8 18.56 -4.30 -7.87
N ILE A 9 18.39 -4.62 -7.45
CA ILE A 9 17.74 -4.93 -8.23
C ILE A 9 16.68 -4.36 -8.57
N LYS A 10 16.63 -3.90 -8.28
CA LYS A 10 15.61 -3.12 -8.33
C LYS A 10 15.33 -2.72 -9.65
N GLY A 11 15.47 -1.86 -10.24
CA GLY A 11 15.15 -1.45 -11.52
C GLY A 11 14.53 -2.49 -12.35
N LYS A 12 15.04 -3.64 -12.41
CA LYS A 12 14.32 -4.66 -13.12
C LYS A 12 13.50 -5.39 -12.14
N GLY A 13 12.53 -6.05 -12.51
CA GLY A 13 11.66 -6.72 -11.61
C GLY A 13 10.74 -5.80 -10.85
N MET A 14 10.65 -4.54 -11.25
CA MET A 14 9.66 -3.66 -10.68
C MET A 14 8.29 -4.20 -10.99
N LYS A 15 7.45 -4.25 -9.96
CA LYS A 15 6.11 -4.76 -10.10
C LYS A 15 5.13 -3.78 -9.48
N THR A 16 3.98 -3.62 -10.11
CA THR A 16 2.92 -2.77 -9.60
C THR A 16 1.90 -3.65 -8.88
N TYR A 17 1.61 -3.27 -7.64
CA TYR A 17 0.54 -3.89 -6.88
C TYR A 17 -0.59 -2.91 -6.75
N VAL A 18 -1.83 -3.38 -6.88
CA VAL A 18 -3.01 -2.54 -6.74
C VAL A 18 -3.82 -3.06 -5.58
N PHE A 19 -4.16 -2.17 -4.65
CA PHE A 19 -4.89 -2.54 -3.45
C PHE A 19 -6.13 -1.68 -3.29
N ARG A 20 -7.18 -2.28 -2.75
CA ARG A 20 -8.35 -1.57 -2.33
C ARG A 20 -8.03 -0.75 -1.09
N VAL A 21 -8.55 0.47 -1.03
CA VAL A 21 -8.36 1.36 0.10
C VAL A 21 -9.73 1.70 0.68
N VAL A 22 -9.81 1.73 1.99
CA VAL A 22 -11.02 2.16 2.69
C VAL A 22 -10.69 3.45 3.43
N ILE A 23 -11.50 4.49 3.21
CA ILE A 23 -11.35 5.76 3.93
C ILE A 23 -12.70 6.11 4.52
N GLU A 24 -12.74 6.35 5.82
CA GLU A 24 -13.98 6.61 6.55
C GLU A 24 -13.81 7.79 7.49
N PRO A 25 -14.87 8.58 7.67
CA PRO A 25 -14.84 9.60 8.72
C PRO A 25 -14.68 8.96 10.09
N ASP A 26 -13.90 9.60 10.94
CA ASP A 26 -13.62 9.13 12.30
C ASP A 26 -13.59 10.37 13.19
N GLU A 27 -14.75 10.76 13.68
CA GLU A 27 -14.95 11.98 14.46
C GLU A 27 -14.57 13.21 13.61
N ASP A 28 -13.53 13.93 14.00
CA ASP A 28 -13.15 15.14 13.28
C ASP A 28 -12.02 14.90 12.30
N ARG A 29 -11.76 13.64 11.96
CA ARG A 29 -10.68 13.28 11.03
C ARG A 29 -11.13 12.11 10.16
N TYR A 30 -10.22 11.62 9.34
CA TYR A 30 -10.49 10.49 8.46
C TYR A 30 -9.52 9.36 8.75
N TYR A 31 -10.06 8.15 8.81
CA TYR A 31 -9.29 6.93 8.97
C TYR A 31 -9.15 6.25 7.61
N ALA A 32 -7.96 5.74 7.31
CA ALA A 32 -7.70 5.06 6.05
C ALA A 32 -6.97 3.75 6.30
N GLU A 33 -7.27 2.73 5.51
CA GLU A 33 -6.58 1.45 5.64
C GLU A 33 -6.51 0.75 4.30
N VAL A 34 -5.53 -0.15 4.18
CA VAL A 34 -5.45 -1.11 3.08
C VAL A 34 -5.74 -2.47 3.69
N PRO A 35 -6.97 -2.97 3.55
CA PRO A 35 -7.34 -4.21 4.26
C PRO A 35 -6.49 -5.42 3.92
N ALA A 36 -5.94 -5.48 2.70
CA ALA A 36 -5.13 -6.63 2.30
C ALA A 36 -3.77 -6.67 2.98
N LEU A 37 -3.30 -5.55 3.54
CA LEU A 37 -1.99 -5.48 4.17
C LEU A 37 -2.15 -5.42 5.69
N PRO A 38 -1.39 -6.25 6.43
CA PRO A 38 -1.52 -6.26 7.89
C PRO A 38 -1.08 -4.94 8.49
N ASP A 39 -1.89 -4.41 9.41
CA ASP A 39 -1.58 -3.19 10.16
C ASP A 39 -1.28 -1.98 9.29
N CYS A 40 -1.82 -1.95 8.08
CA CYS A 40 -1.58 -0.83 7.17
C CYS A 40 -2.75 0.14 7.26
N HIS A 41 -2.58 1.17 8.08
CA HIS A 41 -3.62 2.18 8.27
C HIS A 41 -2.98 3.51 8.61
N SER A 42 -3.78 4.57 8.47
CA SER A 42 -3.32 5.92 8.77
C SER A 42 -4.53 6.83 8.98
N TRP A 43 -4.27 8.09 9.30
CA TRP A 43 -5.31 9.10 9.49
C TRP A 43 -4.92 10.36 8.76
N GLY A 44 -5.90 11.24 8.57
CA GLY A 44 -5.66 12.58 8.06
C GLY A 44 -6.76 13.51 8.52
N SER A 45 -6.47 14.81 8.56
CA SER A 45 -7.46 15.83 8.90
C SER A 45 -8.49 16.00 7.81
N THR A 46 -8.12 15.69 6.57
CA THR A 46 -9.03 15.73 5.43
C THR A 46 -8.98 14.40 4.73
N TYR A 47 -9.95 14.18 3.84
CA TYR A 47 -9.97 12.99 3.01
C TYR A 47 -8.69 12.88 2.18
N GLU A 48 -8.26 13.98 1.56
CA GLU A 48 -7.07 13.99 0.73
C GLU A 48 -5.82 13.69 1.54
N GLU A 49 -5.76 14.22 2.76
CA GLU A 49 -4.60 13.96 3.61
C GLU A 49 -4.57 12.50 4.02
N ALA A 50 -5.72 11.92 4.36
CA ALA A 50 -5.78 10.50 4.71
C ALA A 50 -5.33 9.63 3.53
N LEU A 51 -5.75 10.00 2.32
CA LEU A 51 -5.34 9.26 1.12
C LEU A 51 -3.83 9.32 0.91
N LYS A 52 -3.26 10.52 1.05
CA LYS A 52 -1.83 10.69 0.93
C LYS A 52 -1.08 9.87 1.99
N ASN A 53 -1.56 9.93 3.22
CA ASN A 53 -0.90 9.24 4.32
C ASN A 53 -1.01 7.74 4.20
N ILE A 54 -2.15 7.22 3.73
CA ILE A 54 -2.25 5.76 3.58
C ILE A 54 -1.38 5.26 2.43
N LYS A 55 -1.21 6.07 1.40
CA LYS A 55 -0.30 5.69 0.32
C LYS A 55 1.12 5.55 0.85
N GLU A 56 1.57 6.52 1.64
CA GLU A 56 2.91 6.45 2.24
C GLU A 56 3.05 5.26 3.17
N ALA A 57 2.03 5.00 3.97
CA ALA A 57 2.06 3.85 4.87
C ALA A 57 2.12 2.54 4.10
N ALA A 58 1.36 2.44 3.01
CA ALA A 58 1.36 1.23 2.21
C ALA A 58 2.70 1.01 1.52
N GLU A 59 3.32 2.07 1.03
CA GLU A 59 4.64 1.96 0.43
C GLU A 59 5.65 1.43 1.43
N LEU A 60 5.60 1.92 2.66
CA LEU A 60 6.49 1.45 3.71
C LEU A 60 6.20 -0.01 4.08
N CYS A 61 4.93 -0.38 4.16
CA CYS A 61 4.56 -1.77 4.43
C CYS A 61 5.13 -2.72 3.38
N LEU A 62 5.01 -2.35 2.10
CA LEU A 62 5.54 -3.19 1.03
C LEU A 62 7.04 -3.27 1.07
N GLU A 63 7.71 -2.16 1.39
CA GLU A 63 9.16 -2.13 1.52
C GLU A 63 9.61 -3.10 2.60
N THR A 64 8.96 -3.04 3.76
CA THR A 64 9.30 -3.91 4.88
C THR A 64 9.06 -5.37 4.53
N MET A 65 7.91 -5.66 3.92
CA MET A 65 7.60 -7.05 3.55
C MET A 65 8.61 -7.58 2.54
N THR A 66 9.00 -6.74 1.59
CA THR A 66 10.01 -7.14 0.60
C THR A 66 11.35 -7.45 1.27
N GLU A 67 11.76 -6.59 2.19
CA GLU A 67 13.02 -6.79 2.91
C GLU A 67 13.00 -8.06 3.75
N ASP A 68 11.84 -8.35 4.35
CA ASP A 68 11.70 -9.52 5.19
C ASP A 68 11.46 -10.80 4.40
N GLY A 69 11.33 -10.70 3.09
CA GLY A 69 11.06 -11.85 2.26
C GLY A 69 9.64 -12.39 2.39
N GLU A 70 8.73 -11.58 2.89
CA GLU A 70 7.34 -12.00 3.06
C GLU A 70 6.60 -11.87 1.74
N PRO A 71 5.73 -12.83 1.42
CA PRO A 71 4.93 -12.71 0.20
C PRO A 71 3.96 -11.55 0.31
N ILE A 72 3.87 -10.76 -0.76
CA ILE A 72 2.95 -9.64 -0.81
C ILE A 72 1.62 -10.15 -1.35
N PRO A 73 0.51 -9.96 -0.60
CA PRO A 73 -0.79 -10.42 -1.08
C PRO A 73 -1.24 -9.65 -2.31
N GLU A 74 -2.08 -10.27 -3.10
CA GLU A 74 -2.65 -9.62 -4.29
C GLU A 74 -4.16 -9.65 -4.16
N GLU A 75 -4.79 -8.53 -4.45
CA GLU A 75 -6.25 -8.45 -4.46
C GLU A 75 -6.78 -9.09 -5.73
N ASP A 76 -7.92 -9.78 -5.63
CA ASP A 76 -8.51 -10.32 -6.83
C ASP A 76 -9.21 -9.22 -7.64
N SER A 77 -9.43 -9.51 -8.92
CA SER A 77 -9.95 -8.50 -9.83
C SER A 77 -11.37 -8.08 -9.49
N GLN A 78 -12.16 -8.96 -8.90
CA GLN A 78 -13.52 -8.59 -8.53
C GLN A 78 -13.53 -7.59 -7.38
N THR A 79 -12.68 -7.81 -6.39
CA THR A 79 -12.53 -6.88 -5.28
C THR A 79 -12.13 -5.52 -5.79
N LEU A 80 -11.14 -5.48 -6.70
CA LEU A 80 -10.66 -4.20 -7.23
C LEU A 80 -11.73 -3.49 -8.05
N ARG A 81 -12.50 -4.22 -8.84
CA ARG A 81 -13.53 -3.60 -9.66
C ARG A 81 -14.63 -2.96 -8.83
N LYS A 82 -14.92 -3.51 -7.67
CA LYS A 82 -15.99 -3.00 -6.80
C LYS A 82 -15.50 -1.92 -5.84
N ALA A 83 -14.20 -1.73 -5.73
CA ALA A 83 -13.64 -0.79 -4.76
C ALA A 83 -13.80 0.64 -5.25
N PRO A 84 -14.32 1.54 -4.39
CA PRO A 84 -14.39 2.96 -4.78
C PRO A 84 -13.03 3.61 -4.90
N ILE A 85 -12.04 3.10 -4.17
CA ILE A 85 -10.70 3.67 -4.20
C ILE A 85 -9.68 2.55 -4.29
N THR A 86 -8.72 2.71 -5.19
CA THR A 86 -7.59 1.80 -5.27
C THR A 86 -6.29 2.59 -5.31
N LEU A 87 -5.22 1.96 -4.87
CA LEU A 87 -3.87 2.50 -4.95
C LEU A 87 -3.00 1.56 -5.77
N GLY A 88 -2.23 2.13 -6.70
CA GLY A 88 -1.19 1.40 -7.40
C GLY A 88 0.15 1.74 -6.78
N LEU A 89 0.89 0.72 -6.39
CA LEU A 89 2.19 0.88 -5.74
C LEU A 89 3.24 0.10 -6.49
N VAL A 90 4.38 0.73 -6.74
CA VAL A 90 5.48 0.11 -7.47
C VAL A 90 6.55 -0.32 -6.47
N VAL A 91 6.97 -1.56 -6.58
CA VAL A 91 7.96 -2.11 -5.65
C VAL A 91 9.15 -2.64 -6.41
#